data_fc7aeab16ef987d978a895aeb2faf557
#
_entry.id   fc7aeab16ef987d978a895aeb2faf557
#
_cell.length_a   1.000
_cell.length_b   1.000
_cell.length_c   1.000
_cell.angle_alpha   90.00
_cell.angle_beta   90.00
_cell.angle_gamma   90.00
#
_symmetry.space_group_name_H-M   'P 1'
#
loop_
_entity.id
_entity.type
_entity.pdbx_description
1 polymer ?
#
loop_
_entity_poly.entity_id
_entity_poly.type
_entity_poly.pdbx_seq_one_letter_code
_entity_poly.pdbx_strand_id
1 'polypeptide(L)'
;LFSSTDGPANDVKPVALTRVYAIRENGNWVFANALPRLTRDWQRHQVGPINYIVQPGHRFDESKAKSAKRFADSVTRMFGVKPLAALDYYVADTPEELHHILGLDFMAGSAQASYSDPARQMILVGGSVFGEDHRHELTHSALAPLTWTANTAVIVNEGTATWLGGSLGKSFPDVMKEYAAFLTAHPAITLDSVFTVTDHDLGQRPAGAALVEMTYQHGGIPALKALMASGRSNAQVRAALEKSLGISWPEIARAWRSHVLEFASRAPTKP
;
A
#
# COMPACT_ATOMS: atom_id res chain seq x y z
N LEU A 1 -5.11 -9.02 -23.36
CA LEU A 1 -4.52 -7.85 -24.02
C LEU A 1 -5.37 -6.62 -23.69
N PHE A 2 -4.80 -5.68 -22.95
CA PHE A 2 -5.41 -4.36 -22.74
C PHE A 2 -4.69 -3.38 -23.67
N SER A 3 -5.41 -2.50 -24.33
CA SER A 3 -4.85 -1.48 -25.22
C SER A 3 -5.24 -0.09 -24.76
N SER A 4 -4.31 0.86 -24.86
CA SER A 4 -4.59 2.29 -24.66
C SER A 4 -5.08 2.88 -25.98
N THR A 5 -6.13 3.72 -25.93
CA THR A 5 -6.72 4.39 -27.10
C THR A 5 -6.29 5.85 -27.24
N ASP A 6 -5.27 6.30 -26.53
CA ASP A 6 -4.79 7.68 -26.54
C ASP A 6 -3.84 7.97 -27.72
N GLY A 7 -4.27 7.64 -28.94
CA GLY A 7 -3.51 7.87 -30.17
C GLY A 7 -4.36 7.71 -31.42
N PRO A 8 -3.85 8.05 -32.61
CA PRO A 8 -4.57 7.78 -33.85
C PRO A 8 -4.86 6.28 -33.96
N ALA A 9 -6.02 5.93 -34.50
CA ALA A 9 -6.65 4.60 -34.46
C ALA A 9 -5.77 3.39 -34.93
N ASN A 10 -4.57 3.63 -35.41
CA ASN A 10 -3.63 2.61 -35.88
C ASN A 10 -2.43 2.38 -34.93
N ASP A 11 -2.33 3.06 -33.80
CA ASP A 11 -1.18 2.94 -32.86
C ASP A 11 -1.61 2.29 -31.54
N VAL A 12 -2.25 1.12 -31.61
CA VAL A 12 -2.62 0.33 -30.44
C VAL A 12 -1.37 -0.32 -29.86
N LYS A 13 -0.94 0.14 -28.69
CA LYS A 13 0.19 -0.45 -27.96
C LYS A 13 -0.32 -1.39 -26.87
N PRO A 14 0.26 -2.60 -26.75
CA PRO A 14 -0.10 -3.49 -25.64
C PRO A 14 0.35 -2.84 -24.31
N VAL A 15 -0.55 -2.73 -23.33
CA VAL A 15 -0.23 -2.27 -21.97
C VAL A 15 0.12 -3.41 -21.03
N ALA A 16 -0.42 -4.60 -21.27
CA ALA A 16 -0.05 -5.79 -20.51
C ALA A 16 -0.20 -7.06 -21.34
N LEU A 17 0.66 -8.04 -21.06
CA LEU A 17 0.56 -9.41 -21.57
C LEU A 17 0.45 -10.34 -20.35
N THR A 18 -0.70 -11.03 -20.25
CA THR A 18 -0.98 -11.94 -19.13
C THR A 18 -1.01 -13.37 -19.62
N ARG A 19 -0.27 -14.26 -18.96
CA ARG A 19 -0.33 -15.70 -19.15
C ARG A 19 -1.47 -16.28 -18.34
N VAL A 20 -2.34 -17.01 -18.99
CA VAL A 20 -3.47 -17.69 -18.36
C VAL A 20 -3.18 -19.18 -18.29
N TYR A 21 -3.40 -19.78 -17.13
CA TYR A 21 -3.28 -21.21 -16.91
C TYR A 21 -4.67 -21.84 -16.82
N ALA A 22 -4.78 -23.08 -17.31
CA ALA A 22 -5.98 -23.88 -17.14
C ALA A 22 -5.59 -25.26 -16.58
N ILE A 23 -6.44 -25.78 -15.71
CA ILE A 23 -6.33 -27.13 -15.11
C ILE A 23 -7.63 -27.89 -15.34
N ARG A 24 -7.57 -29.22 -15.25
CA ARG A 24 -8.77 -30.05 -15.26
C ARG A 24 -9.28 -30.26 -13.84
N GLU A 25 -10.54 -29.86 -13.60
CA GLU A 25 -11.30 -30.16 -12.40
C GLU A 25 -12.62 -30.83 -12.77
N ASN A 26 -12.88 -32.01 -12.22
CA ASN A 26 -14.12 -32.79 -12.50
C ASN A 26 -14.41 -32.97 -14.00
N GLY A 27 -13.34 -33.16 -14.80
CA GLY A 27 -13.45 -33.34 -16.24
C GLY A 27 -13.52 -32.07 -17.09
N ASN A 28 -13.71 -30.89 -16.47
CA ASN A 28 -13.80 -29.60 -17.14
C ASN A 28 -12.47 -28.82 -17.07
N TRP A 29 -12.22 -27.98 -18.07
CA TRP A 29 -11.14 -27.01 -18.01
C TRP A 29 -11.60 -25.77 -17.23
N VAL A 30 -10.83 -25.41 -16.19
CA VAL A 30 -11.05 -24.21 -15.38
C VAL A 30 -9.79 -23.35 -15.36
N PHE A 31 -9.96 -22.03 -15.28
CA PHE A 31 -8.81 -21.15 -15.13
C PHE A 31 -8.17 -21.35 -13.76
N ALA A 32 -6.84 -21.36 -13.74
CA ALA A 32 -6.05 -21.54 -12.53
C ALA A 32 -5.10 -20.38 -12.29
N ASN A 33 -4.87 -20.05 -11.03
CA ASN A 33 -3.83 -19.11 -10.63
C ASN A 33 -2.44 -19.72 -10.93
N ALA A 34 -1.57 -18.94 -11.55
CA ALA A 34 -0.20 -19.33 -11.86
C ALA A 34 0.66 -19.50 -10.60
N LEU A 35 0.42 -18.69 -9.59
CA LEU A 35 1.25 -18.53 -8.41
C LEU A 35 1.61 -19.86 -7.70
N PRO A 36 0.66 -20.73 -7.32
CA PRO A 36 0.99 -21.99 -6.65
C PRO A 36 1.87 -22.92 -7.50
N ARG A 37 1.73 -22.87 -8.83
CA ARG A 37 2.52 -23.68 -9.76
C ARG A 37 3.93 -23.12 -9.90
N LEU A 38 4.06 -21.82 -10.06
CA LEU A 38 5.35 -21.17 -10.33
C LEU A 38 6.21 -21.06 -9.06
N THR A 39 5.59 -21.10 -7.88
CA THR A 39 6.31 -21.03 -6.60
C THR A 39 6.34 -22.37 -5.84
N ARG A 40 6.01 -23.49 -6.49
CA ARG A 40 5.96 -24.82 -5.83
C ARG A 40 7.31 -25.25 -5.23
N ASP A 41 8.40 -24.88 -5.87
CA ASP A 41 9.77 -25.24 -5.51
C ASP A 41 10.45 -24.13 -4.67
N TRP A 42 9.72 -23.08 -4.29
CA TRP A 42 10.22 -22.00 -3.44
C TRP A 42 10.34 -22.45 -1.99
N GLN A 43 11.35 -21.93 -1.31
CA GLN A 43 11.58 -22.25 0.11
C GLN A 43 10.46 -21.67 0.98
N ARG A 44 10.15 -22.37 2.08
CA ARG A 44 9.09 -21.96 3.01
C ARG A 44 9.66 -21.79 4.40
N HIS A 45 9.37 -20.63 5.03
CA HIS A 45 9.78 -20.30 6.39
C HIS A 45 8.58 -19.77 7.16
N GLN A 46 8.35 -20.30 8.37
CA GLN A 46 7.22 -19.89 9.20
C GLN A 46 7.68 -18.98 10.33
N VAL A 47 7.11 -17.76 10.43
CA VAL A 47 7.35 -16.84 11.55
C VAL A 47 6.02 -16.36 12.11
N GLY A 48 5.56 -17.01 13.18
CA GLY A 48 4.23 -16.81 13.72
C GLY A 48 3.14 -17.11 12.68
N PRO A 49 2.21 -16.20 12.40
CA PRO A 49 1.14 -16.42 11.41
C PRO A 49 1.61 -16.20 9.97
N ILE A 50 2.85 -15.74 9.73
CA ILE A 50 3.36 -15.42 8.40
C ILE A 50 4.12 -16.61 7.83
N ASN A 51 3.66 -17.12 6.70
CA ASN A 51 4.30 -18.13 5.89
C ASN A 51 5.08 -17.44 4.76
N TYR A 52 6.40 -17.34 4.90
CA TYR A 52 7.27 -16.78 3.87
C TYR A 52 7.53 -17.81 2.79
N ILE A 53 7.26 -17.48 1.55
CA ILE A 53 7.51 -18.27 0.36
C ILE A 53 8.57 -17.51 -0.45
N VAL A 54 9.80 -18.03 -0.44
CA VAL A 54 11.00 -17.27 -0.81
C VAL A 54 11.62 -17.88 -2.06
N GLN A 55 11.95 -17.00 -3.03
CA GLN A 55 12.58 -17.40 -4.29
C GLN A 55 13.84 -18.22 -4.06
N PRO A 56 14.10 -19.29 -4.87
CA PRO A 56 15.34 -20.04 -4.82
C PRO A 56 16.57 -19.13 -5.02
N GLY A 57 17.55 -19.25 -4.11
CA GLY A 57 18.76 -18.40 -4.11
C GLY A 57 18.66 -17.15 -3.24
N HIS A 58 17.47 -16.70 -2.90
CA HIS A 58 17.29 -15.62 -1.93
C HIS A 58 17.72 -16.07 -0.53
N ARG A 59 18.49 -15.24 0.16
CA ARG A 59 18.89 -15.50 1.55
C ARG A 59 17.84 -14.94 2.50
N PHE A 60 17.03 -15.82 3.05
CA PHE A 60 16.01 -15.46 4.03
C PHE A 60 16.59 -14.76 5.27
N ASP A 61 16.07 -13.57 5.59
CA ASP A 61 16.44 -12.82 6.80
C ASP A 61 15.40 -13.00 7.90
N GLU A 62 15.67 -13.96 8.78
CA GLU A 62 14.79 -14.26 9.93
C GLU A 62 14.63 -13.06 10.88
N SER A 63 15.63 -12.17 10.98
CA SER A 63 15.55 -10.97 11.82
C SER A 63 14.53 -9.98 11.27
N LYS A 64 14.56 -9.72 9.95
CA LYS A 64 13.54 -8.92 9.27
C LYS A 64 12.16 -9.56 9.40
N ALA A 65 12.03 -10.86 9.19
CA ALA A 65 10.76 -11.57 9.31
C ALA A 65 10.17 -11.48 10.75
N LYS A 66 11.00 -11.59 11.78
CA LYS A 66 10.59 -11.36 13.18
C LYS A 66 10.21 -9.89 13.43
N SER A 67 10.90 -8.94 12.80
CA SER A 67 10.55 -7.51 12.86
C SER A 67 9.19 -7.25 12.23
N ALA A 68 8.94 -7.79 11.04
CA ALA A 68 7.65 -7.72 10.33
C ALA A 68 6.48 -8.23 11.20
N LYS A 69 6.68 -9.39 11.84
CA LYS A 69 5.67 -9.93 12.76
C LYS A 69 5.40 -8.99 13.93
N ARG A 70 6.45 -8.50 14.62
CA ARG A 70 6.27 -7.55 15.73
C ARG A 70 5.56 -6.27 15.30
N PHE A 71 5.88 -5.76 14.10
CA PHE A 71 5.21 -4.61 13.53
C PHE A 71 3.71 -4.89 13.31
N ALA A 72 3.35 -5.99 12.65
CA ALA A 72 1.96 -6.37 12.42
C ALA A 72 1.19 -6.55 13.74
N ASP A 73 1.80 -7.19 14.75
CA ASP A 73 1.21 -7.33 16.09
C ASP A 73 1.00 -5.96 16.78
N SER A 74 1.91 -5.00 16.57
CA SER A 74 1.78 -3.66 17.13
C SER A 74 0.63 -2.88 16.49
N VAL A 75 0.50 -2.98 15.17
CA VAL A 75 -0.59 -2.34 14.41
C VAL A 75 -1.94 -2.91 14.83
N THR A 76 -2.09 -4.24 14.84
CA THR A 76 -3.36 -4.88 15.24
C THR A 76 -3.76 -4.52 16.67
N ARG A 77 -2.79 -4.47 17.59
CA ARG A 77 -3.00 -4.06 18.99
C ARG A 77 -3.39 -2.59 19.08
N MET A 78 -2.69 -1.70 18.38
CA MET A 78 -2.97 -0.27 18.36
C MET A 78 -4.40 0.02 17.92
N PHE A 79 -4.87 -0.69 16.90
CA PHE A 79 -6.23 -0.52 16.38
C PHE A 79 -7.27 -1.43 17.06
N GLY A 80 -6.87 -2.28 18.02
CA GLY A 80 -7.79 -3.19 18.70
C GLY A 80 -8.51 -4.14 17.73
N VAL A 81 -7.82 -4.59 16.68
CA VAL A 81 -8.30 -5.62 15.74
C VAL A 81 -7.67 -6.96 16.08
N LYS A 82 -8.28 -8.06 15.61
CA LYS A 82 -7.73 -9.39 15.82
C LYS A 82 -6.35 -9.50 15.16
N PRO A 83 -5.38 -10.17 15.81
CA PRO A 83 -4.10 -10.48 15.17
C PRO A 83 -4.29 -11.22 13.84
N LEU A 84 -3.29 -11.12 12.96
CA LEU A 84 -3.26 -11.91 11.74
C LEU A 84 -3.37 -13.40 12.08
N ALA A 85 -4.31 -14.10 11.42
CA ALA A 85 -4.49 -15.54 11.63
C ALA A 85 -3.56 -16.36 10.72
N ALA A 86 -3.42 -15.96 9.47
CA ALA A 86 -2.53 -16.53 8.47
C ALA A 86 -2.20 -15.46 7.44
N LEU A 87 -1.00 -15.51 6.87
CA LEU A 87 -0.58 -14.62 5.80
C LEU A 87 0.50 -15.32 4.97
N ASP A 88 0.26 -15.52 3.68
CA ASP A 88 1.29 -15.94 2.74
C ASP A 88 2.07 -14.72 2.25
N TYR A 89 3.39 -14.76 2.42
CA TYR A 89 4.28 -13.65 2.10
C TYR A 89 5.34 -14.12 1.09
N TYR A 90 5.17 -13.74 -0.17
CA TYR A 90 6.07 -14.11 -1.26
C TYR A 90 7.19 -13.10 -1.38
N VAL A 91 8.43 -13.60 -1.43
CA VAL A 91 9.63 -12.77 -1.61
C VAL A 91 10.32 -13.18 -2.92
N ALA A 92 10.24 -12.30 -3.90
CA ALA A 92 11.01 -12.37 -5.14
C ALA A 92 12.14 -11.33 -5.10
N ASP A 93 13.28 -11.62 -5.75
CA ASP A 93 14.44 -10.75 -5.72
C ASP A 93 14.29 -9.52 -6.62
N THR A 94 13.41 -9.59 -7.61
CA THR A 94 13.17 -8.49 -8.56
C THR A 94 11.68 -8.28 -8.85
N PRO A 95 11.29 -7.07 -9.30
CA PRO A 95 9.94 -6.82 -9.78
C PRO A 95 9.54 -7.69 -10.98
N GLU A 96 10.51 -8.03 -11.85
CA GLU A 96 10.28 -8.88 -13.01
C GLU A 96 9.89 -10.30 -12.58
N GLU A 97 10.56 -10.85 -11.57
CA GLU A 97 10.21 -12.16 -11.04
C GLU A 97 8.85 -12.13 -10.32
N LEU A 98 8.55 -11.05 -9.60
CA LEU A 98 7.22 -10.84 -9.04
C LEU A 98 6.14 -10.84 -10.13
N HIS A 99 6.37 -10.14 -11.22
CA HIS A 99 5.46 -10.15 -12.37
C HIS A 99 5.34 -11.52 -12.99
N HIS A 100 6.46 -12.24 -13.15
CA HIS A 100 6.48 -13.59 -13.69
C HIS A 100 5.59 -14.56 -12.89
N ILE A 101 5.71 -14.58 -11.56
CA ILE A 101 4.89 -15.47 -10.71
C ILE A 101 3.41 -15.08 -10.69
N LEU A 102 3.09 -13.83 -10.99
CA LEU A 102 1.71 -13.35 -11.19
C LEU A 102 1.16 -13.70 -12.59
N GLY A 103 2.01 -14.26 -13.47
CA GLY A 103 1.65 -14.55 -14.86
C GLY A 103 1.63 -13.32 -15.75
N LEU A 104 2.30 -12.25 -15.36
CA LEU A 104 2.44 -11.03 -16.16
C LEU A 104 3.75 -11.13 -16.97
N ASP A 105 3.65 -11.42 -18.26
CA ASP A 105 4.83 -11.50 -19.15
C ASP A 105 5.33 -10.12 -19.57
N PHE A 106 4.45 -9.13 -19.54
CA PHE A 106 4.75 -7.73 -19.83
C PHE A 106 3.73 -6.80 -19.16
N MET A 107 4.18 -5.66 -18.63
CA MET A 107 3.34 -4.56 -18.18
C MET A 107 4.04 -3.23 -18.46
N ALA A 108 3.45 -2.41 -19.34
CA ALA A 108 4.00 -1.11 -19.69
C ALA A 108 3.95 -0.15 -18.49
N GLY A 109 5.09 0.50 -18.17
CA GLY A 109 5.16 1.53 -17.15
C GLY A 109 5.00 1.05 -15.71
N SER A 110 4.99 -0.26 -15.45
CA SER A 110 4.88 -0.78 -14.09
C SER A 110 6.25 -0.90 -13.43
N ALA A 111 6.48 -0.07 -12.42
CA ALA A 111 7.57 -0.24 -11.46
C ALA A 111 7.06 -0.85 -10.13
N GLN A 112 5.86 -1.46 -10.15
CA GLN A 112 5.25 -2.00 -8.94
C GLN A 112 6.07 -3.17 -8.41
N ALA A 113 6.71 -2.95 -7.26
CA ALA A 113 7.58 -3.91 -6.60
C ALA A 113 6.91 -4.65 -5.43
N SER A 114 5.64 -4.32 -5.13
CA SER A 114 4.89 -4.97 -4.06
C SER A 114 3.39 -4.91 -4.30
N TYR A 115 2.69 -5.85 -3.69
CA TYR A 115 1.24 -5.97 -3.79
C TYR A 115 0.70 -6.71 -2.57
N SER A 116 -0.40 -6.24 -1.99
CA SER A 116 -1.17 -6.98 -0.99
C SER A 116 -2.55 -7.36 -1.51
N ASP A 117 -2.96 -8.59 -1.22
CA ASP A 117 -4.32 -9.09 -1.43
C ASP A 117 -4.88 -9.55 -0.09
N PRO A 118 -5.56 -8.65 0.65
CA PRO A 118 -6.13 -8.98 1.94
C PRO A 118 -7.23 -10.05 1.88
N ALA A 119 -7.95 -10.15 0.75
CA ALA A 119 -9.00 -11.16 0.57
C ALA A 119 -8.42 -12.58 0.49
N ARG A 120 -7.20 -12.71 -0.06
CA ARG A 120 -6.45 -13.97 -0.13
C ARG A 120 -5.42 -14.11 1.00
N GLN A 121 -5.35 -13.15 1.90
CA GLN A 121 -4.35 -13.09 2.97
C GLN A 121 -2.93 -13.25 2.41
N MET A 122 -2.57 -12.42 1.44
CA MET A 122 -1.35 -12.56 0.69
C MET A 122 -0.63 -11.22 0.52
N ILE A 123 0.70 -11.24 0.64
CA ILE A 123 1.60 -10.18 0.26
C ILE A 123 2.60 -10.74 -0.75
N LEU A 124 2.89 -9.97 -1.79
CA LEU A 124 3.94 -10.28 -2.76
C LEU A 124 4.91 -9.10 -2.82
N VAL A 125 6.19 -9.40 -2.75
CA VAL A 125 7.27 -8.41 -2.77
C VAL A 125 8.29 -8.81 -3.83
N GLY A 126 8.66 -7.87 -4.69
CA GLY A 126 9.71 -8.01 -5.69
C GLY A 126 10.78 -6.95 -5.45
N GLY A 127 11.96 -7.40 -4.99
CA GLY A 127 13.12 -6.54 -4.76
C GLY A 127 13.68 -6.57 -3.34
N SER A 128 15.00 -6.53 -3.27
CA SER A 128 15.77 -6.65 -2.03
C SER A 128 15.56 -5.49 -1.04
N VAL A 129 15.04 -4.35 -1.51
CA VAL A 129 14.80 -3.16 -0.66
C VAL A 129 13.79 -3.48 0.45
N PHE A 130 12.75 -4.26 0.14
CA PHE A 130 11.69 -4.59 1.09
C PHE A 130 11.98 -5.91 1.80
N GLY A 131 12.30 -6.96 1.04
CA GLY A 131 12.53 -8.29 1.58
C GLY A 131 11.37 -8.76 2.47
N GLU A 132 11.71 -9.29 3.64
CA GLU A 132 10.77 -9.88 4.59
C GLU A 132 10.03 -8.86 5.49
N ASP A 133 10.35 -7.55 5.44
CA ASP A 133 9.76 -6.52 6.32
C ASP A 133 9.15 -5.35 5.51
N HIS A 134 8.19 -5.64 4.65
CA HIS A 134 7.47 -4.59 3.91
C HIS A 134 6.29 -4.07 4.73
N ARG A 135 6.56 -3.13 5.61
CA ARG A 135 5.60 -2.61 6.60
C ARG A 135 4.38 -1.94 5.99
N HIS A 136 4.52 -1.31 4.81
CA HIS A 136 3.38 -0.73 4.08
C HIS A 136 2.32 -1.79 3.77
N GLU A 137 2.73 -2.90 3.12
CA GLU A 137 1.82 -3.98 2.75
C GLU A 137 1.31 -4.76 3.98
N LEU A 138 2.16 -4.89 5.00
CA LEU A 138 1.75 -5.47 6.29
C LEU A 138 0.67 -4.63 6.98
N THR A 139 0.70 -3.30 6.83
CA THR A 139 -0.36 -2.42 7.35
C THR A 139 -1.69 -2.70 6.68
N HIS A 140 -1.72 -2.83 5.34
CA HIS A 140 -2.93 -3.20 4.61
C HIS A 140 -3.50 -4.53 5.10
N SER A 141 -2.64 -5.55 5.25
CA SER A 141 -3.06 -6.87 5.73
C SER A 141 -3.55 -6.85 7.18
N ALA A 142 -2.85 -6.13 8.07
CA ALA A 142 -3.21 -6.01 9.49
C ALA A 142 -4.53 -5.26 9.70
N LEU A 143 -4.81 -4.24 8.89
CA LEU A 143 -6.00 -3.41 9.00
C LEU A 143 -7.13 -3.81 8.04
N ALA A 144 -6.98 -4.86 7.26
CA ALA A 144 -8.00 -5.37 6.35
C ALA A 144 -9.40 -5.53 6.99
N PRO A 145 -9.55 -6.00 8.25
CA PRO A 145 -10.85 -6.06 8.90
C PRO A 145 -11.56 -4.70 9.04
N LEU A 146 -10.81 -3.59 9.07
CA LEU A 146 -11.37 -2.25 9.14
C LEU A 146 -11.55 -1.62 7.76
N THR A 147 -10.57 -1.77 6.88
CA THR A 147 -10.51 -1.04 5.61
C THR A 147 -11.27 -1.72 4.48
N TRP A 148 -11.18 -3.05 4.39
CA TRP A 148 -11.82 -3.82 3.34
C TRP A 148 -13.34 -3.83 3.48
N THR A 149 -13.84 -4.13 4.69
CA THR A 149 -15.28 -4.19 4.97
C THR A 149 -15.94 -2.81 4.94
N ALA A 150 -15.23 -1.77 5.36
CA ALA A 150 -15.71 -0.39 5.36
C ALA A 150 -15.64 0.27 3.97
N ASN A 151 -15.02 -0.40 2.99
CA ASN A 151 -14.84 0.17 1.66
C ASN A 151 -14.10 1.53 1.71
N THR A 152 -13.00 1.56 2.43
CA THR A 152 -12.21 2.76 2.73
C THR A 152 -11.68 3.42 1.45
N ALA A 153 -11.72 4.74 1.38
CA ALA A 153 -11.14 5.50 0.28
C ALA A 153 -9.64 5.25 0.13
N VAL A 154 -9.15 5.20 -1.11
CA VAL A 154 -7.73 4.92 -1.42
C VAL A 154 -6.80 5.87 -0.68
N ILE A 155 -7.08 7.18 -0.69
CA ILE A 155 -6.24 8.18 0.00
C ILE A 155 -6.12 7.92 1.51
N VAL A 156 -7.15 7.40 2.16
CA VAL A 156 -7.14 7.04 3.59
C VAL A 156 -6.40 5.73 3.81
N ASN A 157 -6.65 4.73 2.96
CA ASN A 157 -6.01 3.42 3.06
C ASN A 157 -4.50 3.51 2.81
N GLU A 158 -4.08 4.10 1.68
CA GLU A 158 -2.68 4.33 1.33
C GLU A 158 -2.00 5.28 2.31
N GLY A 159 -2.71 6.33 2.74
CA GLY A 159 -2.23 7.27 3.74
C GLY A 159 -1.94 6.59 5.08
N THR A 160 -2.81 5.68 5.53
CA THR A 160 -2.60 4.93 6.77
C THR A 160 -1.40 3.99 6.65
N ALA A 161 -1.27 3.28 5.53
CA ALA A 161 -0.14 2.40 5.28
C ALA A 161 1.18 3.18 5.22
N THR A 162 1.18 4.37 4.61
CA THR A 162 2.34 5.25 4.55
C THR A 162 2.69 5.84 5.93
N TRP A 163 1.68 6.25 6.71
CA TRP A 163 1.91 6.79 8.06
C TRP A 163 2.53 5.77 9.01
N LEU A 164 2.05 4.51 9.00
CA LEU A 164 2.53 3.44 9.87
C LEU A 164 3.77 2.74 9.33
N GLY A 165 3.78 2.41 8.05
CA GLY A 165 4.76 1.54 7.41
C GLY A 165 5.76 2.24 6.49
N GLY A 166 5.56 3.53 6.24
CA GLY A 166 6.36 4.25 5.24
C GLY A 166 5.92 3.97 3.80
N SER A 167 6.72 4.40 2.84
CA SER A 167 6.49 4.18 1.42
C SER A 167 7.81 4.07 0.66
N LEU A 168 7.87 3.17 -0.32
CA LEU A 168 9.05 2.98 -1.19
C LEU A 168 10.36 2.77 -0.42
N GLY A 169 10.33 2.04 0.69
CA GLY A 169 11.48 1.77 1.55
C GLY A 169 11.90 2.93 2.47
N LYS A 170 11.15 4.04 2.47
CA LYS A 170 11.40 5.23 3.31
C LYS A 170 10.48 5.24 4.51
N SER A 171 10.97 5.76 5.63
CA SER A 171 10.14 6.01 6.81
C SER A 171 9.11 7.12 6.55
N PHE A 172 8.03 7.15 7.33
CA PHE A 172 7.02 8.23 7.22
C PHE A 172 7.65 9.63 7.32
N PRO A 173 8.55 9.95 8.28
CA PRO A 173 9.19 11.25 8.33
C PRO A 173 9.99 11.60 7.07
N ASP A 174 10.66 10.62 6.45
CA ASP A 174 11.44 10.84 5.23
C ASP A 174 10.52 11.09 4.02
N VAL A 175 9.45 10.33 3.89
CA VAL A 175 8.40 10.55 2.88
C VAL A 175 7.82 11.97 3.02
N MET A 176 7.52 12.40 4.24
CA MET A 176 6.97 13.73 4.48
C MET A 176 7.95 14.86 4.20
N LYS A 177 9.24 14.66 4.47
CA LYS A 177 10.30 15.61 4.10
C LYS A 177 10.39 15.82 2.59
N GLU A 178 10.38 14.74 1.83
CA GLU A 178 10.39 14.82 0.36
C GLU A 178 9.12 15.48 -0.16
N TYR A 179 7.99 15.15 0.43
CA TYR A 179 6.73 15.74 0.05
C TYR A 179 6.66 17.25 0.38
N ALA A 180 7.25 17.67 1.49
CA ALA A 180 7.37 19.09 1.83
C ALA A 180 8.22 19.84 0.81
N ALA A 181 9.36 19.27 0.39
CA ALA A 181 10.19 19.83 -0.68
C ALA A 181 9.44 19.91 -2.01
N PHE A 182 8.70 18.86 -2.36
CA PHE A 182 7.85 18.83 -3.55
C PHE A 182 6.78 19.93 -3.53
N LEU A 183 6.03 20.07 -2.44
CA LEU A 183 5.01 21.12 -2.31
C LEU A 183 5.60 22.54 -2.33
N THR A 184 6.83 22.70 -1.84
CA THR A 184 7.54 23.98 -1.91
C THR A 184 7.88 24.33 -3.36
N ALA A 185 8.34 23.37 -4.13
CA ALA A 185 8.64 23.55 -5.56
C ALA A 185 7.37 23.70 -6.44
N HIS A 186 6.22 23.21 -5.95
CA HIS A 186 4.96 23.20 -6.68
C HIS A 186 3.84 23.90 -5.89
N PRO A 187 3.89 25.24 -5.72
CA PRO A 187 2.95 25.97 -4.85
C PRO A 187 1.49 25.91 -5.33
N ALA A 188 1.26 25.63 -6.59
CA ALA A 188 -0.08 25.49 -7.18
C ALA A 188 -0.81 24.20 -6.78
N ILE A 189 -0.10 23.19 -6.26
CA ILE A 189 -0.73 21.96 -5.80
C ILE A 189 -1.51 22.24 -4.52
N THR A 190 -2.80 21.93 -4.55
CA THR A 190 -3.74 22.09 -3.44
C THR A 190 -4.21 20.71 -2.95
N LEU A 191 -4.78 20.64 -1.76
CA LEU A 191 -5.40 19.40 -1.28
C LEU A 191 -6.54 18.95 -2.20
N ASP A 192 -7.29 19.87 -2.79
CA ASP A 192 -8.33 19.57 -3.77
C ASP A 192 -7.76 18.88 -5.02
N SER A 193 -6.62 19.38 -5.54
CA SER A 193 -5.98 18.76 -6.70
C SER A 193 -5.50 17.35 -6.41
N VAL A 194 -4.99 17.08 -5.20
CA VAL A 194 -4.58 15.73 -4.77
C VAL A 194 -5.75 14.76 -4.75
N PHE A 195 -6.94 15.20 -4.37
CA PHE A 195 -8.15 14.36 -4.37
C PHE A 195 -8.64 14.01 -5.78
N THR A 196 -8.20 14.73 -6.82
CA THR A 196 -8.57 14.48 -8.21
C THR A 196 -7.55 13.68 -9.00
N VAL A 197 -6.31 13.59 -8.52
CA VAL A 197 -5.23 12.83 -9.18
C VAL A 197 -5.43 11.33 -8.95
N THR A 198 -5.33 10.55 -10.03
CA THR A 198 -5.38 9.08 -9.97
C THR A 198 -4.01 8.45 -9.79
N ASP A 199 -2.93 9.23 -9.87
CA ASP A 199 -1.56 8.77 -9.68
C ASP A 199 -1.24 8.63 -8.19
N HIS A 200 -1.16 7.38 -7.73
CA HIS A 200 -0.92 7.03 -6.33
C HIS A 200 0.45 7.48 -5.81
N ASP A 201 1.45 7.60 -6.68
CA ASP A 201 2.84 7.81 -6.26
C ASP A 201 3.17 9.29 -6.02
N LEU A 202 2.55 10.21 -6.73
CA LEU A 202 2.92 11.62 -6.68
C LEU A 202 2.13 12.48 -5.67
N GLY A 203 1.04 11.98 -5.10
CA GLY A 203 0.23 12.83 -4.24
C GLY A 203 -0.59 12.12 -3.18
N GLN A 204 -1.24 11.01 -3.49
CA GLN A 204 -2.24 10.42 -2.58
C GLN A 204 -1.62 9.78 -1.34
N ARG A 205 -0.49 9.08 -1.44
CA ARG A 205 0.17 8.44 -0.30
C ARG A 205 0.66 9.43 0.74
N PRO A 206 1.55 10.40 0.42
CA PRO A 206 2.03 11.36 1.41
C PRO A 206 0.94 12.33 1.88
N ALA A 207 0.06 12.78 0.98
CA ALA A 207 -1.04 13.66 1.36
C ALA A 207 -2.02 12.97 2.30
N GLY A 208 -2.39 11.73 2.00
CA GLY A 208 -3.23 10.91 2.86
C GLY A 208 -2.57 10.64 4.21
N ALA A 209 -1.26 10.38 4.24
CA ALA A 209 -0.51 10.15 5.48
C ALA A 209 -0.52 11.38 6.40
N ALA A 210 -0.41 12.59 5.83
CA ALA A 210 -0.55 13.83 6.59
C ALA A 210 -1.96 13.99 7.18
N LEU A 211 -3.02 13.72 6.40
CA LEU A 211 -4.41 13.76 6.89
C LEU A 211 -4.66 12.73 7.99
N VAL A 212 -4.11 11.53 7.85
CA VAL A 212 -4.19 10.47 8.86
C VAL A 212 -3.47 10.90 10.14
N GLU A 213 -2.26 11.46 10.06
CA GLU A 213 -1.53 11.96 11.24
C GLU A 213 -2.28 13.07 11.93
N MET A 214 -2.78 14.08 11.19
CA MET A 214 -3.59 15.18 11.75
C MET A 214 -4.84 14.63 12.46
N THR A 215 -5.54 13.68 11.84
CA THR A 215 -6.72 13.04 12.44
C THR A 215 -6.36 12.29 13.72
N TYR A 216 -5.24 11.58 13.72
CA TYR A 216 -4.75 10.87 14.89
C TYR A 216 -4.36 11.82 16.02
N GLN A 217 -3.66 12.90 15.72
CA GLN A 217 -3.25 13.90 16.70
C GLN A 217 -4.47 14.58 17.36
N HIS A 218 -5.55 14.75 16.59
CA HIS A 218 -6.77 15.40 17.11
C HIS A 218 -7.64 14.46 17.96
N GLY A 219 -7.86 13.22 17.53
CA GLY A 219 -8.83 12.33 18.18
C GLY A 219 -8.39 10.87 18.34
N GLY A 220 -7.10 10.57 18.13
CA GLY A 220 -6.51 9.26 18.34
C GLY A 220 -7.09 8.18 17.43
N ILE A 221 -7.00 6.94 17.89
CA ILE A 221 -7.49 5.75 17.16
C ILE A 221 -9.00 5.79 16.88
N PRO A 222 -9.86 6.27 17.80
CA PRO A 222 -11.29 6.38 17.48
C PRO A 222 -11.57 7.25 16.26
N ALA A 223 -10.90 8.41 16.13
CA ALA A 223 -11.05 9.31 14.98
C ALA A 223 -10.54 8.66 13.68
N LEU A 224 -9.40 7.94 13.73
CA LEU A 224 -8.90 7.19 12.58
C LEU A 224 -9.87 6.09 12.12
N LYS A 225 -10.44 5.33 13.04
CA LYS A 225 -11.45 4.31 12.70
C LYS A 225 -12.68 4.94 12.04
N ALA A 226 -13.13 6.09 12.53
CA ALA A 226 -14.24 6.83 11.92
C ALA A 226 -13.88 7.32 10.50
N LEU A 227 -12.66 7.80 10.30
CA LEU A 227 -12.16 8.19 8.97
C LEU A 227 -12.06 6.99 8.02
N MET A 228 -11.56 5.85 8.46
CA MET A 228 -11.53 4.61 7.67
C MET A 228 -12.93 4.14 7.26
N ALA A 229 -13.90 4.31 8.14
CA ALA A 229 -15.29 3.94 7.91
C ALA A 229 -16.10 4.98 7.10
N SER A 230 -15.48 6.07 6.65
CA SER A 230 -16.19 7.16 5.97
C SER A 230 -16.75 6.80 4.59
N GLY A 231 -16.24 5.75 3.95
CA GLY A 231 -16.63 5.33 2.60
C GLY A 231 -15.59 5.67 1.53
N ARG A 232 -15.94 5.49 0.24
CA ARG A 232 -14.99 5.57 -0.88
C ARG A 232 -14.90 6.93 -1.55
N SER A 233 -15.96 7.74 -1.47
CA SER A 233 -15.99 8.97 -2.24
C SER A 233 -15.22 10.10 -1.57
N ASN A 234 -14.63 10.98 -2.37
CA ASN A 234 -13.95 12.18 -1.89
C ASN A 234 -14.87 13.04 -1.00
N ALA A 235 -16.16 13.14 -1.34
CA ALA A 235 -17.13 13.89 -0.54
C ALA A 235 -17.32 13.29 0.88
N GLN A 236 -17.38 11.96 0.96
CA GLN A 236 -17.49 11.26 2.25
C GLN A 236 -16.24 11.44 3.11
N VAL A 237 -15.05 11.34 2.51
CA VAL A 237 -13.78 11.60 3.22
C VAL A 237 -13.71 13.03 3.71
N ARG A 238 -14.07 14.03 2.88
CA ARG A 238 -14.11 15.44 3.29
C ARG A 238 -15.03 15.66 4.48
N ALA A 239 -16.26 15.19 4.40
CA ALA A 239 -17.22 15.32 5.50
C ALA A 239 -16.75 14.65 6.80
N ALA A 240 -16.08 13.49 6.68
CA ALA A 240 -15.51 12.81 7.83
C ALA A 240 -14.34 13.59 8.46
N LEU A 241 -13.48 14.22 7.64
CA LEU A 241 -12.40 15.06 8.11
C LEU A 241 -12.91 16.34 8.79
N GLU A 242 -13.89 17.02 8.16
CA GLU A 242 -14.53 18.21 8.77
C GLU A 242 -15.16 17.87 10.12
N LYS A 243 -15.90 16.78 10.19
CA LYS A 243 -16.48 16.29 11.45
C LYS A 243 -15.42 15.92 12.48
N SER A 244 -14.35 15.25 12.06
CA SER A 244 -13.30 14.76 12.97
C SER A 244 -12.44 15.90 13.50
N LEU A 245 -12.08 16.88 12.66
CA LEU A 245 -11.20 17.98 13.01
C LEU A 245 -11.95 19.21 13.53
N GLY A 246 -13.27 19.29 13.35
CA GLY A 246 -14.11 20.39 13.82
C GLY A 246 -13.91 21.71 13.07
N ILE A 247 -13.32 21.68 11.87
CA ILE A 247 -13.03 22.84 11.02
C ILE A 247 -13.49 22.59 9.59
N SER A 248 -13.70 23.67 8.83
CA SER A 248 -14.16 23.62 7.44
C SER A 248 -13.08 23.06 6.50
N TRP A 249 -13.50 22.54 5.33
CA TRP A 249 -12.57 22.02 4.32
C TRP A 249 -11.47 23.00 3.89
N PRO A 250 -11.75 24.31 3.65
CA PRO A 250 -10.68 25.27 3.36
C PRO A 250 -9.68 25.45 4.52
N GLU A 251 -10.12 25.31 5.77
CA GLU A 251 -9.24 25.35 6.94
C GLU A 251 -8.39 24.08 7.03
N ILE A 252 -8.99 22.91 6.76
CA ILE A 252 -8.26 21.63 6.66
C ILE A 252 -7.18 21.72 5.58
N ALA A 253 -7.49 22.26 4.40
CA ALA A 253 -6.53 22.39 3.31
C ALA A 253 -5.33 23.28 3.70
N ARG A 254 -5.57 24.38 4.41
CA ARG A 254 -4.50 25.25 4.93
C ARG A 254 -3.69 24.54 6.02
N ALA A 255 -4.35 23.93 6.99
CA ALA A 255 -3.69 23.19 8.08
C ALA A 255 -2.86 22.03 7.55
N TRP A 256 -3.38 21.25 6.60
CA TRP A 256 -2.67 20.17 5.92
C TRP A 256 -1.37 20.66 5.26
N ARG A 257 -1.45 21.77 4.51
CA ARG A 257 -0.26 22.31 3.85
C ARG A 257 0.78 22.77 4.86
N SER A 258 0.37 23.48 5.91
CA SER A 258 1.26 23.91 7.00
C SER A 258 1.90 22.72 7.70
N HIS A 259 1.10 21.70 8.02
CA HIS A 259 1.56 20.47 8.66
C HIS A 259 2.62 19.73 7.82
N VAL A 260 2.39 19.60 6.50
CA VAL A 260 3.40 19.01 5.60
C VAL A 260 4.67 19.84 5.58
N LEU A 261 4.59 21.15 5.43
CA LEU A 261 5.77 22.02 5.32
C LEU A 261 6.60 22.07 6.62
N GLU A 262 6.02 21.81 7.78
CA GLU A 262 6.75 21.67 9.04
C GLU A 262 7.79 20.53 9.01
N PHE A 263 7.55 19.47 8.23
CA PHE A 263 8.51 18.37 8.11
C PHE A 263 9.83 18.81 7.46
N ALA A 264 9.84 19.87 6.65
CA ALA A 264 11.06 20.40 6.07
C ALA A 264 12.07 20.89 7.13
N SER A 265 11.55 21.37 8.27
CA SER A 265 12.35 21.93 9.37
C SER A 265 12.62 20.95 10.51
N ARG A 266 11.93 19.80 10.55
CA ARG A 266 12.15 18.79 11.60
C ARG A 266 13.53 18.17 11.45
N ALA A 267 14.30 18.17 12.54
CA ALA A 267 15.59 17.45 12.58
C ALA A 267 15.39 15.97 12.23
N PRO A 268 16.37 15.31 11.56
CA PRO A 268 16.27 13.88 11.29
C PRO A 268 16.08 13.13 12.60
N THR A 269 15.01 12.35 12.70
CA THR A 269 14.85 11.38 13.80
C THR A 269 16.02 10.41 13.69
N LYS A 270 16.88 10.37 14.71
CA LYS A 270 17.92 9.35 14.79
C LYS A 270 17.28 7.96 14.69
N PRO A 271 17.87 7.04 13.90
CA PRO A 271 17.37 5.68 13.75
C PRO A 271 17.37 4.91 15.06
#